data_f128f3f10d86477548846251cf8508fc
#
_entry.id   f128f3f10d86477548846251cf8508fc
#
_cell.length_a   1.000
_cell.length_b   1.000
_cell.length_c   1.000
_cell.angle_alpha   90.00
_cell.angle_beta   90.00
_cell.angle_gamma   90.00
#
_symmetry.space_group_name_H-M   'P 1'
#
loop_
_entity.id
_entity.type
_entity.pdbx_description
1 polymer ?
#
loop_
_entity_poly.entity_id
_entity_poly.type
_entity_poly.pdbx_seq_one_letter_code
_entity_poly.pdbx_strand_id
1 'polypeptide(L)'
;IYPQIRLNFYDDNADSLYEKLDKGTLDFALVFTHTVPAKYKMIQLPRKDQWGVLVPKNHPLTKLEQVTVEEIVNYPLIVSNQSDIDKSAFANYDYKVVATYNLLYTASRLVRAGLGIALCLDGIVDHPELVFLPCTNQGDEGYYLIWKDRHDQTATEKAFLEEIEAQLYE
;
A
#
# COMPACT_ATOMS: atom_id res chain seq x y z
N ILE A 1 14.04 -7.66 24.09
CA ILE A 1 12.83 -6.83 24.33
C ILE A 1 13.25 -5.57 25.05
N TYR A 2 12.87 -4.40 24.55
CA TYR A 2 13.30 -3.08 25.02
C TYR A 2 12.09 -2.30 25.55
N PRO A 3 11.61 -2.54 26.79
CA PRO A 3 10.35 -2.01 27.31
C PRO A 3 10.31 -0.47 27.48
N GLN A 4 11.48 0.19 27.48
CA GLN A 4 11.60 1.64 27.58
C GLN A 4 11.49 2.37 26.24
N ILE A 5 11.48 1.65 25.11
CA ILE A 5 11.36 2.27 23.79
C ILE A 5 9.90 2.66 23.53
N ARG A 6 9.68 3.91 23.15
CA ARG A 6 8.39 4.40 22.66
C ARG A 6 8.40 4.41 21.14
N LEU A 7 7.43 3.71 20.54
CA LEU A 7 7.21 3.74 19.10
C LEU A 7 6.13 4.76 18.76
N ASN A 8 6.38 5.56 17.74
CA ASN A 8 5.41 6.48 17.16
C ASN A 8 5.18 6.04 15.70
N PHE A 9 3.93 5.77 15.34
CA PHE A 9 3.53 5.36 14.00
C PHE A 9 2.82 6.51 13.29
N TYR A 10 3.13 6.65 12.01
CA TYR A 10 2.51 7.63 11.10
C TYR A 10 2.05 6.91 9.85
N ASP A 11 0.76 7.02 9.56
CA ASP A 11 0.19 6.52 8.30
C ASP A 11 0.09 7.69 7.32
N ASP A 12 0.82 7.60 6.23
CA ASP A 12 0.84 8.64 5.21
C ASP A 12 1.18 8.04 3.84
N ASN A 13 1.10 8.84 2.81
CA ASN A 13 1.53 8.45 1.48
C ASN A 13 3.07 8.40 1.36
N ALA A 14 3.58 7.69 0.35
CA ALA A 14 5.03 7.48 0.20
C ALA A 14 5.80 8.79 0.06
N ASP A 15 5.29 9.79 -0.68
CA ASP A 15 5.97 11.09 -0.87
C ASP A 15 6.15 11.81 0.46
N SER A 16 5.12 11.84 1.30
CA SER A 16 5.19 12.42 2.65
C SER A 16 6.16 11.65 3.55
N LEU A 17 6.19 10.32 3.46
CA LEU A 17 7.13 9.48 4.22
C LEU A 17 8.57 9.74 3.77
N TYR A 18 8.84 9.86 2.47
CA TYR A 18 10.17 10.24 1.96
C TYR A 18 10.59 11.62 2.46
N GLU A 19 9.70 12.60 2.42
CA GLU A 19 9.99 13.95 2.93
C GLU A 19 10.34 13.94 4.41
N LYS A 20 9.59 13.18 5.25
CA LYS A 20 9.84 13.04 6.68
C LYS A 20 11.18 12.34 6.98
N LEU A 21 11.53 11.29 6.22
CA LEU A 21 12.85 10.66 6.29
C LEU A 21 13.95 11.66 5.93
N ASP A 22 13.74 12.47 4.87
CA ASP A 22 14.72 13.46 4.43
C ASP A 22 14.94 14.56 5.46
N LYS A 23 13.90 14.99 6.15
CA LYS A 23 13.95 15.95 7.25
C LYS A 23 14.48 15.35 8.57
N GLY A 24 14.59 14.04 8.66
CA GLY A 24 14.99 13.35 9.90
C GLY A 24 13.94 13.39 10.99
N THR A 25 12.68 13.60 10.65
CA THR A 25 11.52 13.55 11.56
C THR A 25 10.89 12.15 11.63
N LEU A 26 11.35 11.24 10.79
CA LEU A 26 11.03 9.83 10.78
C LEU A 26 12.32 9.03 10.67
N ASP A 27 12.46 7.98 11.48
CA ASP A 27 13.67 7.13 11.49
C ASP A 27 13.60 6.06 10.41
N PHE A 28 12.43 5.44 10.27
CA PHE A 28 12.16 4.37 9.31
C PHE A 28 10.83 4.62 8.60
N ALA A 29 10.68 4.14 7.38
CA ALA A 29 9.39 4.08 6.70
C ALA A 29 9.20 2.70 6.06
N LEU A 30 7.95 2.21 6.10
CA LEU A 30 7.52 1.06 5.33
C LEU A 30 6.82 1.56 4.07
N VAL A 31 7.35 1.22 2.90
CA VAL A 31 6.80 1.64 1.61
C VAL A 31 6.50 0.43 0.73
N PHE A 32 5.47 0.56 -0.07
CA PHE A 32 5.11 -0.41 -1.10
C PHE A 32 5.41 0.21 -2.46
N THR A 33 6.37 -0.36 -3.19
CA THR A 33 6.89 0.25 -4.44
C THR A 33 7.62 -0.76 -5.31
N HIS A 34 7.78 -0.44 -6.59
CA HIS A 34 8.68 -1.17 -7.50
C HIS A 34 10.16 -0.86 -7.24
N THR A 35 10.48 0.38 -6.83
CA THR A 35 11.85 0.83 -6.69
C THR A 35 12.02 1.77 -5.51
N VAL A 36 13.10 1.57 -4.75
CA VAL A 36 13.52 2.45 -3.67
C VAL A 36 14.63 3.38 -4.19
N PRO A 37 14.54 4.70 -3.98
CA PRO A 37 15.60 5.64 -4.36
C PRO A 37 16.94 5.27 -3.70
N ALA A 38 18.04 5.31 -4.48
CA ALA A 38 19.38 4.87 -4.06
C ALA A 38 19.96 5.61 -2.83
N LYS A 39 19.38 6.75 -2.45
CA LYS A 39 19.77 7.51 -1.25
C LYS A 39 19.31 6.88 0.08
N TYR A 40 18.44 5.86 0.03
CA TYR A 40 17.97 5.14 1.20
C TYR A 40 18.60 3.75 1.27
N LYS A 41 18.86 3.30 2.48
CA LYS A 41 19.06 1.88 2.78
C LYS A 41 17.70 1.20 2.81
N MET A 42 17.65 -0.09 2.52
CA MET A 42 16.41 -0.84 2.50
C MET A 42 16.59 -2.30 2.91
N ILE A 43 15.54 -2.85 3.48
CA ILE A 43 15.32 -4.29 3.65
C ILE A 43 14.01 -4.63 2.95
N GLN A 44 14.03 -5.58 2.03
CA GLN A 44 12.80 -6.10 1.42
C GLN A 44 12.11 -7.05 2.39
N LEU A 45 10.84 -6.83 2.65
CA LEU A 45 10.05 -7.73 3.49
C LEU A 45 9.45 -8.87 2.65
N PRO A 46 9.31 -10.09 3.20
CA PRO A 46 8.84 -11.26 2.46
C PRO A 46 7.33 -11.22 2.14
N ARG A 47 6.61 -10.20 2.61
CA ARG A 47 5.18 -10.03 2.38
C ARG A 47 4.92 -9.67 0.92
N LYS A 48 3.93 -10.34 0.31
CA LYS A 48 3.41 -10.04 -1.01
C LYS A 48 1.91 -9.80 -0.89
N ASP A 49 1.52 -8.55 -0.91
CA ASP A 49 0.11 -8.21 -1.04
C ASP A 49 -0.27 -8.15 -2.53
N GLN A 50 -1.53 -8.41 -2.82
CA GLN A 50 -2.06 -8.37 -4.18
C GLN A 50 -2.85 -7.07 -4.40
N TRP A 51 -2.69 -6.49 -5.58
CA TRP A 51 -3.61 -5.48 -6.06
C TRP A 51 -4.95 -6.10 -6.40
N GLY A 52 -6.00 -5.34 -6.23
CA GLY A 52 -7.34 -5.77 -6.59
C GLY A 52 -8.34 -4.66 -6.39
N VAL A 53 -9.58 -5.06 -6.21
CA VAL A 53 -10.70 -4.15 -5.99
C VAL A 53 -11.45 -4.47 -4.72
N LEU A 54 -11.78 -3.43 -3.98
CA LEU A 54 -12.70 -3.49 -2.87
C LEU A 54 -14.11 -3.17 -3.37
N VAL A 55 -15.05 -4.08 -3.16
CA VAL A 55 -16.42 -3.98 -3.65
C VAL A 55 -17.42 -4.29 -2.52
N PRO A 56 -18.70 -3.84 -2.62
CA PRO A 56 -19.75 -4.33 -1.74
C PRO A 56 -19.95 -5.84 -1.90
N LYS A 57 -20.29 -6.57 -0.83
CA LYS A 57 -20.48 -8.02 -0.86
C LYS A 57 -21.57 -8.52 -1.84
N ASN A 58 -22.48 -7.66 -2.23
CA ASN A 58 -23.53 -7.96 -3.21
C ASN A 58 -23.20 -7.44 -4.62
N HIS A 59 -21.98 -7.00 -4.86
CA HIS A 59 -21.53 -6.51 -6.15
C HIS A 59 -21.45 -7.66 -7.17
N PRO A 60 -21.78 -7.44 -8.48
CA PRO A 60 -21.72 -8.50 -9.51
C PRO A 60 -20.35 -9.20 -9.60
N LEU A 61 -19.24 -8.48 -9.40
CA LEU A 61 -17.89 -9.03 -9.43
C LEU A 61 -17.62 -10.08 -8.34
N THR A 62 -18.38 -10.11 -7.24
CA THR A 62 -18.18 -11.12 -6.17
C THR A 62 -18.57 -12.56 -6.59
N LYS A 63 -19.09 -12.74 -7.79
CA LYS A 63 -19.29 -14.06 -8.41
C LYS A 63 -18.00 -14.65 -8.97
N LEU A 64 -16.95 -13.84 -9.07
CA LEU A 64 -15.64 -14.22 -9.55
C LEU A 64 -14.70 -14.42 -8.35
N GLU A 65 -13.75 -15.35 -8.49
CA GLU A 65 -12.69 -15.54 -7.50
C GLU A 65 -11.58 -14.49 -7.63
N GLN A 66 -11.40 -13.98 -8.84
CA GLN A 66 -10.44 -12.95 -9.20
C GLN A 66 -10.98 -12.15 -10.38
N VAL A 67 -10.49 -10.93 -10.56
CA VAL A 67 -10.95 -10.01 -11.60
C VAL A 67 -9.81 -9.63 -12.55
N THR A 68 -10.18 -9.24 -13.76
CA THR A 68 -9.27 -8.66 -14.76
C THR A 68 -9.49 -7.15 -14.86
N VAL A 69 -8.55 -6.44 -15.51
CA VAL A 69 -8.70 -5.01 -15.80
C VAL A 69 -9.94 -4.75 -16.66
N GLU A 70 -10.22 -5.62 -17.64
CA GLU A 70 -11.39 -5.54 -18.52
C GLU A 70 -12.72 -5.57 -17.76
N GLU A 71 -12.78 -6.31 -16.68
CA GLU A 71 -13.97 -6.39 -15.83
C GLU A 71 -14.09 -5.18 -14.92
N ILE A 72 -12.96 -4.70 -14.39
CA ILE A 72 -12.87 -3.56 -13.47
C ILE A 72 -13.30 -2.26 -14.15
N VAL A 73 -12.85 -1.99 -15.37
CA VAL A 73 -13.09 -0.72 -16.08
C VAL A 73 -14.55 -0.46 -16.41
N ASN A 74 -15.39 -1.48 -16.34
CA ASN A 74 -16.83 -1.33 -16.53
C ASN A 74 -17.54 -0.61 -15.36
N TYR A 75 -16.82 -0.33 -14.27
CA TYR A 75 -17.38 0.30 -13.07
C TYR A 75 -16.68 1.63 -12.75
N PRO A 76 -17.37 2.55 -12.07
CA PRO A 76 -16.73 3.77 -11.57
C PRO A 76 -15.62 3.43 -10.58
N LEU A 77 -14.42 3.99 -10.79
CA LEU A 77 -13.23 3.69 -10.01
C LEU A 77 -12.96 4.76 -8.94
N ILE A 78 -12.56 4.29 -7.77
CA ILE A 78 -12.01 5.08 -6.68
C ILE A 78 -10.55 4.66 -6.56
N VAL A 79 -9.61 5.58 -6.79
CA VAL A 79 -8.18 5.25 -6.92
C VAL A 79 -7.33 6.00 -5.90
N SER A 80 -6.18 5.45 -5.54
CA SER A 80 -5.22 6.18 -4.71
C SER A 80 -4.73 7.44 -5.45
N ASN A 81 -4.57 8.54 -4.73
CA ASN A 81 -3.98 9.77 -5.28
C ASN A 81 -2.49 9.62 -5.65
N GLN A 82 -1.86 8.50 -5.28
CA GLN A 82 -0.50 8.13 -5.66
C GLN A 82 -0.44 7.20 -6.87
N SER A 83 -1.59 6.64 -7.28
CA SER A 83 -1.65 5.73 -8.42
C SER A 83 -1.54 6.53 -9.72
N ASP A 84 -0.50 6.25 -10.51
CA ASP A 84 -0.43 6.68 -11.90
C ASP A 84 -1.16 5.64 -12.77
N ILE A 85 -2.49 5.66 -12.68
CA ILE A 85 -3.36 4.67 -13.35
C ILE A 85 -3.15 4.68 -14.87
N ASP A 86 -2.83 5.85 -15.44
CA ASP A 86 -2.58 6.02 -16.86
C ASP A 86 -1.29 5.33 -17.34
N LYS A 87 -0.37 5.03 -16.42
CA LYS A 87 0.87 4.28 -16.69
C LYS A 87 0.83 2.83 -16.20
N SER A 88 -0.30 2.41 -15.66
CA SER A 88 -0.52 1.05 -15.14
C SER A 88 -1.09 0.10 -16.20
N ALA A 89 -1.53 -1.08 -15.77
CA ALA A 89 -2.26 -2.02 -16.61
C ALA A 89 -3.56 -1.44 -17.21
N PHE A 90 -4.04 -0.30 -16.72
CA PHE A 90 -5.23 0.41 -17.21
C PHE A 90 -4.95 1.32 -18.42
N ALA A 91 -3.70 1.58 -18.78
CA ALA A 91 -3.29 2.56 -19.81
C ALA A 91 -4.00 2.41 -21.18
N ASN A 92 -4.42 1.19 -21.52
CA ASN A 92 -5.04 0.89 -22.82
C ASN A 92 -6.57 0.73 -22.74
N TYR A 93 -7.17 1.09 -21.61
CA TYR A 93 -8.61 0.93 -21.39
C TYR A 93 -9.29 2.28 -21.22
N ASP A 94 -10.57 2.35 -21.61
CA ASP A 94 -11.43 3.46 -21.25
C ASP A 94 -12.02 3.19 -19.85
N TYR A 95 -11.80 4.09 -18.90
CA TYR A 95 -12.26 3.95 -17.52
C TYR A 95 -12.70 5.28 -16.93
N LYS A 96 -13.48 5.23 -15.88
CA LYS A 96 -14.01 6.42 -15.20
C LYS A 96 -13.56 6.48 -13.75
N VAL A 97 -12.67 7.41 -13.42
CA VAL A 97 -12.33 7.75 -12.03
C VAL A 97 -13.40 8.72 -11.49
N VAL A 98 -14.04 8.36 -10.39
CA VAL A 98 -15.07 9.17 -9.71
C VAL A 98 -14.61 9.79 -8.42
N ALA A 99 -13.54 9.25 -7.81
CA ALA A 99 -12.90 9.81 -6.62
C ALA A 99 -11.45 9.34 -6.50
N THR A 100 -10.65 10.15 -5.78
CA THR A 100 -9.32 9.75 -5.33
C THR A 100 -9.27 9.72 -3.81
N TYR A 101 -8.36 8.90 -3.25
CA TYR A 101 -8.17 8.78 -1.81
C TYR A 101 -6.67 8.79 -1.46
N ASN A 102 -6.34 9.19 -0.24
CA ASN A 102 -5.02 9.00 0.37
C ASN A 102 -5.01 7.90 1.43
N LEU A 103 -6.15 7.68 2.10
CA LEU A 103 -6.31 6.60 3.09
C LEU A 103 -7.42 5.64 2.64
N LEU A 104 -7.12 4.35 2.63
CA LEU A 104 -8.05 3.32 2.18
C LEU A 104 -9.31 3.23 3.06
N TYR A 105 -9.24 3.67 4.32
CA TYR A 105 -10.43 3.83 5.16
C TYR A 105 -11.47 4.73 4.50
N THR A 106 -11.05 5.88 3.94
CA THR A 106 -11.96 6.79 3.22
C THR A 106 -12.55 6.11 1.99
N ALA A 107 -11.72 5.43 1.19
CA ALA A 107 -12.20 4.68 0.03
C ALA A 107 -13.24 3.62 0.40
N SER A 108 -13.03 2.88 1.50
CA SER A 108 -13.98 1.87 1.97
C SER A 108 -15.36 2.46 2.29
N ARG A 109 -15.39 3.68 2.83
CA ARG A 109 -16.64 4.41 3.12
C ARG A 109 -17.36 4.83 1.83
N LEU A 110 -16.60 5.27 0.81
CA LEU A 110 -17.14 5.63 -0.50
C LEU A 110 -17.69 4.42 -1.25
N VAL A 111 -17.00 3.27 -1.19
CA VAL A 111 -17.50 2.00 -1.74
C VAL A 111 -18.81 1.59 -1.08
N ARG A 112 -18.90 1.65 0.24
CA ARG A 112 -20.14 1.34 0.98
C ARG A 112 -21.27 2.30 0.65
N ALA A 113 -20.97 3.56 0.35
CA ALA A 113 -21.94 4.55 -0.10
C ALA A 113 -22.39 4.34 -1.57
N GLY A 114 -21.83 3.37 -2.29
CA GLY A 114 -22.19 3.07 -3.67
C GLY A 114 -21.59 4.00 -4.72
N LEU A 115 -20.54 4.76 -4.38
CA LEU A 115 -19.92 5.70 -5.32
C LEU A 115 -19.17 4.98 -6.46
N GLY A 116 -18.60 3.81 -6.18
CA GLY A 116 -17.82 3.02 -7.13
C GLY A 116 -17.11 1.87 -6.42
N ILE A 117 -16.14 1.27 -7.11
CA ILE A 117 -15.24 0.24 -6.57
C ILE A 117 -13.84 0.81 -6.34
N ALA A 118 -13.13 0.40 -5.30
CA ALA A 118 -11.83 0.97 -4.98
C ALA A 118 -10.69 0.04 -5.42
N LEU A 119 -9.75 0.57 -6.21
CA LEU A 119 -8.47 -0.09 -6.47
C LEU A 119 -7.60 0.01 -5.23
N CYS A 120 -7.15 -1.12 -4.69
CA CYS A 120 -6.37 -1.16 -3.45
C CYS A 120 -5.55 -2.46 -3.34
N LEU A 121 -4.71 -2.50 -2.31
CA LEU A 121 -4.04 -3.72 -1.86
C LEU A 121 -4.96 -4.54 -0.95
N ASP A 122 -4.75 -5.85 -0.90
CA ASP A 122 -5.44 -6.75 0.02
C ASP A 122 -5.02 -6.52 1.49
N GLY A 123 -5.77 -7.14 2.40
CA GLY A 123 -5.43 -7.19 3.82
C GLY A 123 -5.48 -5.89 4.61
N ILE A 124 -5.85 -4.75 3.99
CA ILE A 124 -5.88 -3.43 4.66
C ILE A 124 -7.25 -3.13 5.27
N VAL A 125 -8.33 -3.58 4.62
CA VAL A 125 -9.70 -3.34 5.10
C VAL A 125 -10.37 -4.67 5.40
N ASP A 126 -10.78 -4.84 6.65
CA ASP A 126 -11.67 -5.91 7.08
C ASP A 126 -13.03 -5.32 7.48
N HIS A 127 -14.05 -5.58 6.68
CA HIS A 127 -15.39 -5.08 6.92
C HIS A 127 -16.46 -6.07 6.40
N PRO A 128 -17.48 -6.43 7.21
CA PRO A 128 -18.45 -7.49 6.87
C PRO A 128 -19.32 -7.19 5.64
N GLU A 129 -19.38 -5.95 5.19
CA GLU A 129 -20.16 -5.55 4.00
C GLU A 129 -19.29 -5.40 2.74
N LEU A 130 -17.97 -5.59 2.84
CA LEU A 130 -17.04 -5.43 1.74
C LEU A 130 -16.33 -6.74 1.44
N VAL A 131 -15.92 -6.89 0.19
CA VAL A 131 -15.13 -8.03 -0.31
C VAL A 131 -13.97 -7.47 -1.13
N PHE A 132 -12.77 -7.97 -0.87
CA PHE A 132 -11.63 -7.75 -1.73
C PHE A 132 -11.59 -8.86 -2.80
N LEU A 133 -11.38 -8.47 -4.06
CA LEU A 133 -11.20 -9.38 -5.18
C LEU A 133 -9.82 -9.12 -5.80
N PRO A 134 -8.92 -10.11 -5.84
CA PRO A 134 -7.60 -9.93 -6.42
C PRO A 134 -7.68 -9.74 -7.93
N CYS A 135 -6.83 -8.87 -8.49
CA CYS A 135 -6.68 -8.66 -9.92
C CYS A 135 -5.56 -9.53 -10.49
N THR A 136 -5.76 -10.14 -11.64
CA THR A 136 -4.83 -11.13 -12.22
C THR A 136 -3.55 -10.57 -12.82
N ASN A 137 -3.53 -9.30 -13.23
CA ASN A 137 -2.39 -8.68 -13.91
C ASN A 137 -1.72 -7.64 -13.01
N GLN A 138 -0.81 -8.11 -12.16
CA GLN A 138 -0.16 -7.30 -11.13
C GLN A 138 1.32 -7.08 -11.44
N GLY A 139 1.84 -5.92 -10.99
CA GLY A 139 3.26 -5.60 -11.04
C GLY A 139 4.07 -6.29 -9.95
N ASP A 140 5.40 -6.25 -10.09
CA ASP A 140 6.38 -6.78 -9.12
C ASP A 140 6.69 -5.76 -8.00
N GLU A 141 5.65 -5.20 -7.38
CA GLU A 141 5.84 -4.32 -6.23
C GLU A 141 6.11 -5.14 -4.97
N GLY A 142 6.88 -4.55 -4.06
CA GLY A 142 7.23 -5.18 -2.79
C GLY A 142 7.16 -4.20 -1.62
N TYR A 143 7.14 -4.75 -0.43
CA TYR A 143 7.29 -3.99 0.80
C TYR A 143 8.77 -3.80 1.13
N TYR A 144 9.16 -2.57 1.38
CA TYR A 144 10.50 -2.21 1.79
C TYR A 144 10.47 -1.39 3.07
N LEU A 145 11.18 -1.85 4.08
CA LEU A 145 11.58 -1.00 5.20
C LEU A 145 12.77 -0.17 4.73
N ILE A 146 12.64 1.15 4.78
CA ILE A 146 13.65 2.08 4.30
C ILE A 146 14.08 3.06 5.38
N TRP A 147 15.32 3.50 5.32
CA TRP A 147 15.88 4.53 6.19
C TRP A 147 17.02 5.28 5.52
N LYS A 148 17.42 6.43 6.09
CA LYS A 148 18.61 7.14 5.66
C LYS A 148 19.86 6.50 6.25
N ASP A 149 20.89 6.36 5.41
CA ASP A 149 22.24 5.99 5.87
C ASP A 149 22.83 7.19 6.60
N ARG A 150 22.78 7.17 7.92
CA ARG A 150 23.36 8.21 8.78
C ARG A 150 24.53 7.62 9.54
N HIS A 151 25.63 8.38 9.64
CA HIS A 151 26.79 7.97 10.46
C HIS A 151 26.48 7.90 11.96
N ASP A 152 25.41 8.53 12.41
CA ASP A 152 25.01 8.74 13.79
C ASP A 152 23.74 7.97 14.20
N GLN A 153 23.50 6.81 13.58
CA GLN A 153 22.39 5.94 14.01
C GLN A 153 22.48 5.65 15.52
N THR A 154 21.37 5.87 16.21
CA THR A 154 21.25 5.60 17.65
C THR A 154 21.34 4.10 17.95
N ALA A 155 21.67 3.75 19.19
CA ALA A 155 21.68 2.36 19.63
C ALA A 155 20.28 1.70 19.46
N THR A 156 19.21 2.48 19.61
CA THR A 156 17.82 2.03 19.42
C THR A 156 17.54 1.69 17.96
N GLU A 157 17.95 2.54 17.02
CA GLU A 157 17.76 2.28 15.58
C GLU A 157 18.52 1.03 15.13
N LYS A 158 19.75 0.85 15.62
CA LYS A 158 20.56 -0.36 15.33
C LYS A 158 19.88 -1.63 15.87
N ALA A 159 19.47 -1.60 17.13
CA ALA A 159 18.79 -2.74 17.75
C ALA A 159 17.46 -3.08 17.04
N PHE A 160 16.73 -2.07 16.53
CA PHE A 160 15.52 -2.31 15.74
C PHE A 160 15.84 -3.01 14.42
N LEU A 161 16.88 -2.58 13.70
CA LEU A 161 17.30 -3.22 12.45
C LEU A 161 17.80 -4.65 12.68
N GLU A 162 18.62 -4.87 13.72
CA GLU A 162 19.10 -6.21 14.09
C GLU A 162 17.94 -7.17 14.39
N GLU A 163 16.91 -6.70 15.10
CA GLU A 163 15.70 -7.51 15.39
C GLU A 163 14.91 -7.83 14.13
N ILE A 164 14.72 -6.85 13.22
CA ILE A 164 14.03 -7.08 11.94
C ILE A 164 14.80 -8.09 11.08
N GLU A 165 16.13 -7.94 10.96
CA GLU A 165 16.96 -8.88 10.20
C GLU A 165 16.90 -10.29 10.79
N ALA A 166 16.99 -10.42 12.11
CA ALA A 166 16.88 -11.72 12.77
C ALA A 166 15.55 -12.43 12.45
N GLN A 167 14.43 -11.70 12.45
CA GLN A 167 13.11 -12.27 12.17
C GLN A 167 12.87 -12.60 10.69
N LEU A 168 13.63 -12.00 9.79
CA LEU A 168 13.52 -12.26 8.35
C LEU A 168 14.29 -13.51 7.90
N TYR A 169 15.32 -13.90 8.67
CA TYR A 169 16.23 -15.00 8.32
C TYR A 169 16.11 -16.24 9.24
N GLU A 170 15.14 -16.23 10.16
CA GLU A 170 14.69 -17.43 10.89
C GLU A 170 13.65 -18.22 10.07
#